data_46ccf202b65abef0987cf758115a6e25
#
_entry.id   46ccf202b65abef0987cf758115a6e25
#
_cell.length_a   1.000
_cell.length_b   1.000
_cell.length_c   1.000
_cell.angle_alpha   90.00
_cell.angle_beta   90.00
_cell.angle_gamma   90.00
#
_symmetry.space_group_name_H-M   'P 1'
#
loop_
_entity.id
_entity.type
_entity.pdbx_description
1 polymer ?
#
loop_
_entity_poly.entity_id
_entity_poly.type
_entity_poly.pdbx_seq_one_letter_code
_entity_poly.pdbx_strand_id
1 'polypeptide(L)'
;MAFIKRPIIKAIIISALIVLPVLFLFLVSFARPLSTYPSQEGKTIARLNRMAEKYQAVVPDRYRFMSREWGYFCSLRVTDNQVEVGPGYARTGLLCVYKRKPHDNVPQDWIADSVITPLFSDMERLKVILISKDNGVTRIVRGLWDKTIEFFYCDNSDSLESVRDSIQTVRSGSIIRSGQTDRSYWAIYPYNPNDRFE
;
A
#
# COMPACT_ATOMS: atom_id res chain seq x y z
N MET A 1 7.13 -59.11 -26.52
CA MET A 1 7.32 -57.65 -26.76
C MET A 1 6.02 -57.03 -27.21
N ALA A 2 5.39 -56.24 -26.37
CA ALA A 2 4.11 -55.61 -26.68
C ALA A 2 4.32 -54.41 -27.61
N PHE A 3 3.80 -54.48 -28.84
CA PHE A 3 3.78 -53.36 -29.77
C PHE A 3 2.88 -52.25 -29.23
N ILE A 4 3.46 -51.25 -28.60
CA ILE A 4 2.75 -50.03 -28.25
C ILE A 4 2.22 -49.39 -29.54
N LYS A 5 0.90 -49.40 -29.74
CA LYS A 5 0.27 -48.94 -31.01
C LYS A 5 0.68 -47.48 -31.28
N ARG A 6 1.17 -47.19 -32.49
CA ARG A 6 1.59 -45.85 -32.95
C ARG A 6 0.64 -44.67 -32.58
N PRO A 7 -0.72 -44.85 -32.52
CA PRO A 7 -1.61 -43.77 -32.10
C PRO A 7 -1.44 -43.36 -30.63
N ILE A 8 -1.10 -44.29 -29.73
CA ILE A 8 -0.89 -44.00 -28.30
C ILE A 8 0.35 -43.12 -28.11
N ILE A 9 1.42 -43.43 -28.82
CA ILE A 9 2.67 -42.63 -28.75
C ILE A 9 2.42 -41.21 -29.27
N LYS A 10 1.65 -41.05 -30.38
CA LYS A 10 1.27 -39.71 -30.89
C LYS A 10 0.44 -38.93 -29.90
N ALA A 11 -0.53 -39.54 -29.22
CA ALA A 11 -1.37 -38.90 -28.23
C ALA A 11 -0.52 -38.41 -27.01
N ILE A 12 0.42 -39.22 -26.55
CA ILE A 12 1.32 -38.87 -25.44
C ILE A 12 2.22 -37.68 -25.83
N ILE A 13 2.78 -37.68 -27.03
CA ILE A 13 3.62 -36.59 -27.54
C ILE A 13 2.83 -35.29 -27.64
N ILE A 14 1.60 -35.32 -28.20
CA ILE A 14 0.75 -34.15 -28.33
C ILE A 14 0.35 -33.62 -26.94
N SER A 15 -0.02 -34.49 -26.01
CA SER A 15 -0.33 -34.08 -24.63
C SER A 15 0.88 -33.45 -23.93
N ALA A 16 2.07 -34.02 -24.09
CA ALA A 16 3.29 -33.45 -23.52
C ALA A 16 3.63 -32.08 -24.12
N LEU A 17 3.44 -31.90 -25.42
CA LEU A 17 3.64 -30.62 -26.12
C LEU A 17 2.69 -29.50 -25.67
N ILE A 18 1.53 -29.82 -25.16
CA ILE A 18 0.56 -28.82 -24.64
C ILE A 18 0.76 -28.64 -23.14
N VAL A 19 0.86 -29.71 -22.38
CA VAL A 19 0.93 -29.66 -20.90
C VAL A 19 2.23 -29.06 -20.42
N LEU A 20 3.37 -29.40 -21.03
CA LEU A 20 4.68 -28.86 -20.63
C LEU A 20 4.78 -27.33 -20.73
N PRO A 21 4.38 -26.67 -21.83
CA PRO A 21 4.40 -25.21 -21.91
C PRO A 21 3.42 -24.55 -20.92
N VAL A 22 2.25 -25.14 -20.70
CA VAL A 22 1.26 -24.62 -19.73
C VAL A 22 1.81 -24.75 -18.31
N LEU A 23 2.40 -25.91 -17.97
CA LEU A 23 3.05 -26.11 -16.67
C LEU A 23 4.26 -25.20 -16.50
N PHE A 24 5.05 -24.99 -17.55
CA PHE A 24 6.17 -24.07 -17.54
C PHE A 24 5.72 -22.62 -17.35
N LEU A 25 4.68 -22.16 -18.04
CA LEU A 25 4.10 -20.84 -17.85
C LEU A 25 3.53 -20.67 -16.45
N PHE A 26 2.90 -21.72 -15.92
CA PHE A 26 2.40 -21.74 -14.55
C PHE A 26 3.54 -21.64 -13.54
N LEU A 27 4.56 -22.50 -13.67
CA LEU A 27 5.76 -22.48 -12.82
C LEU A 27 6.53 -21.17 -12.93
N VAL A 28 6.68 -20.61 -14.13
CA VAL A 28 7.32 -19.28 -14.31
C VAL A 28 6.47 -18.17 -13.72
N SER A 29 5.14 -18.29 -13.73
CA SER A 29 4.25 -17.32 -13.07
C SER A 29 4.33 -17.40 -11.55
N PHE A 30 4.51 -18.59 -10.99
CA PHE A 30 4.73 -18.80 -9.54
C PHE A 30 6.18 -18.62 -9.12
N ALA A 31 7.14 -19.02 -9.95
CA ALA A 31 8.58 -18.88 -9.70
C ALA A 31 9.13 -17.52 -10.12
N ARG A 32 8.30 -16.63 -10.69
CA ARG A 32 8.69 -15.23 -10.70
C ARG A 32 8.83 -14.85 -9.23
N PRO A 33 10.09 -14.72 -8.72
CA PRO A 33 10.22 -14.04 -7.46
C PRO A 33 9.47 -12.74 -7.69
N LEU A 34 8.67 -12.34 -6.74
CA LEU A 34 8.14 -10.98 -6.63
C LEU A 34 9.34 -10.03 -6.40
N SER A 35 10.47 -10.28 -7.06
CA SER A 35 11.58 -9.38 -7.20
C SER A 35 11.02 -8.22 -7.97
N THR A 36 10.49 -7.31 -7.22
CA THR A 36 10.10 -5.99 -7.65
C THR A 36 11.24 -5.51 -8.51
N TYR A 37 11.01 -5.45 -9.83
CA TYR A 37 12.00 -4.87 -10.71
C TYR A 37 12.35 -3.51 -10.10
N PRO A 38 13.63 -3.16 -9.95
CA PRO A 38 14.02 -1.84 -9.41
C PRO A 38 13.29 -0.69 -10.09
N SER A 39 12.97 -0.84 -11.39
CA SER A 39 12.13 0.09 -12.15
C SER A 39 10.67 0.19 -11.64
N GLN A 40 10.09 -0.86 -11.07
CA GLN A 40 8.74 -0.81 -10.52
C GLN A 40 8.71 -0.20 -9.12
N GLU A 41 9.73 -0.44 -8.31
CA GLU A 41 9.88 0.22 -7.00
C GLU A 41 10.02 1.72 -7.18
N GLY A 42 10.92 2.17 -8.07
CA GLY A 42 11.09 3.58 -8.38
C GLY A 42 9.79 4.26 -8.85
N LYS A 43 9.03 3.59 -9.74
CA LYS A 43 7.71 4.08 -10.17
C LYS A 43 6.71 4.16 -9.01
N THR A 44 6.75 3.19 -8.09
CA THR A 44 5.88 3.19 -6.91
C THR A 44 6.22 4.34 -5.98
N ILE A 45 7.49 4.50 -5.64
CA ILE A 45 7.96 5.59 -4.78
C ILE A 45 7.61 6.95 -5.38
N ALA A 46 7.83 7.14 -6.69
CA ALA A 46 7.42 8.36 -7.37
C ALA A 46 5.90 8.62 -7.33
N ARG A 47 5.07 7.57 -7.31
CA ARG A 47 3.61 7.71 -7.14
C ARG A 47 3.24 8.06 -5.70
N LEU A 48 3.91 7.46 -4.71
CA LEU A 48 3.70 7.77 -3.30
C LEU A 48 4.13 9.22 -3.01
N ASN A 49 5.25 9.66 -3.59
CA ASN A 49 5.70 11.06 -3.49
C ASN A 49 4.64 12.03 -3.99
N ARG A 50 4.12 11.82 -5.21
CA ARG A 50 3.04 12.66 -5.76
C ARG A 50 1.77 12.63 -4.93
N MET A 51 1.44 11.48 -4.33
CA MET A 51 0.31 11.36 -3.43
C MET A 51 0.54 12.17 -2.15
N ALA A 52 1.71 12.03 -1.53
CA ALA A 52 2.08 12.77 -0.34
C ALA A 52 2.07 14.29 -0.58
N GLU A 53 2.69 14.74 -1.64
CA GLU A 53 2.70 16.16 -2.05
C GLU A 53 1.27 16.70 -2.25
N LYS A 54 0.41 15.95 -2.95
CA LYS A 54 -0.99 16.33 -3.17
C LYS A 54 -1.76 16.51 -1.87
N TYR A 55 -1.54 15.61 -0.89
CA TYR A 55 -2.34 15.59 0.34
C TYR A 55 -1.68 16.32 1.52
N GLN A 56 -0.40 16.64 1.44
CA GLN A 56 0.31 17.39 2.47
C GLN A 56 -0.38 18.72 2.81
N ALA A 57 -0.86 19.44 1.81
CA ALA A 57 -1.50 20.74 2.00
C ALA A 57 -2.96 20.66 2.45
N VAL A 58 -3.66 19.55 2.14
CA VAL A 58 -5.12 19.44 2.34
C VAL A 58 -5.52 18.56 3.52
N VAL A 59 -4.63 17.71 3.99
CA VAL A 59 -4.86 16.88 5.19
C VAL A 59 -4.31 17.64 6.40
N PRO A 60 -5.14 17.99 7.39
CA PRO A 60 -4.67 18.61 8.62
C PRO A 60 -3.81 17.64 9.45
N ASP A 61 -3.00 18.18 10.34
CA ASP A 61 -2.28 17.36 11.32
C ASP A 61 -3.23 16.57 12.21
N ARG A 62 -2.73 15.46 12.74
CA ARG A 62 -3.46 14.55 13.63
C ARG A 62 -4.56 13.72 12.95
N TYR A 63 -4.70 13.79 11.63
CA TYR A 63 -5.62 12.92 10.90
C TYR A 63 -4.94 11.64 10.43
N ARG A 64 -5.69 10.53 10.51
CA ARG A 64 -5.30 9.23 10.00
C ARG A 64 -6.39 8.65 9.11
N PHE A 65 -6.01 8.13 7.97
CA PHE A 65 -6.90 7.46 7.02
C PHE A 65 -6.40 6.04 6.84
N MET A 66 -7.29 5.08 7.10
CA MET A 66 -6.94 3.67 7.11
C MET A 66 -7.81 2.90 6.13
N SER A 67 -7.17 2.05 5.34
CA SER A 67 -7.86 1.03 4.55
C SER A 67 -8.12 -0.18 5.45
N ARG A 68 -9.39 -0.59 5.52
CA ARG A 68 -9.80 -1.88 6.08
C ARG A 68 -10.11 -2.85 4.95
N GLU A 69 -10.35 -4.09 5.27
CA GLU A 69 -10.65 -5.11 4.27
C GLU A 69 -11.80 -4.73 3.33
N TRP A 70 -11.72 -5.20 2.08
CA TRP A 70 -12.80 -5.15 1.10
C TRP A 70 -13.31 -3.75 0.69
N GLY A 71 -12.42 -2.78 0.58
CA GLY A 71 -12.78 -1.44 0.10
C GLY A 71 -13.57 -0.63 1.11
N TYR A 72 -13.40 -0.92 2.39
CA TYR A 72 -13.86 -0.08 3.48
C TYR A 72 -12.70 0.78 3.99
N PHE A 73 -12.97 2.06 4.17
CA PHE A 73 -12.01 3.03 4.66
C PHE A 73 -12.58 3.77 5.87
N CYS A 74 -11.73 4.12 6.78
CA CYS A 74 -12.10 4.94 7.94
C CYS A 74 -11.12 6.11 8.09
N SER A 75 -11.61 7.15 8.71
CA SER A 75 -10.83 8.31 9.10
C SER A 75 -10.86 8.47 10.62
N LEU A 76 -9.73 8.85 11.18
CA LEU A 76 -9.57 9.10 12.61
C LEU A 76 -8.91 10.47 12.79
N ARG A 77 -9.25 11.14 13.88
CA ARG A 77 -8.52 12.33 14.36
C ARG A 77 -7.97 12.02 15.74
N VAL A 78 -6.67 12.17 15.91
CA VAL A 78 -5.98 11.89 17.18
C VAL A 78 -5.74 13.21 17.87
N THR A 79 -6.36 13.42 19.02
CA THR A 79 -6.09 14.54 19.93
C THR A 79 -5.26 14.03 21.11
N ASP A 80 -4.73 14.92 21.92
CA ASP A 80 -3.83 14.56 23.04
C ASP A 80 -4.50 13.59 24.04
N ASN A 81 -5.83 13.61 24.15
CA ASN A 81 -6.59 12.84 25.11
C ASN A 81 -7.61 11.87 24.53
N GLN A 82 -7.87 11.92 23.22
CA GLN A 82 -8.95 11.16 22.60
C GLN A 82 -8.64 10.80 21.14
N VAL A 83 -9.21 9.68 20.72
CA VAL A 83 -9.28 9.30 19.31
C VAL A 83 -10.72 9.48 18.84
N GLU A 84 -10.94 10.47 18.02
CA GLU A 84 -12.24 10.70 17.40
C GLU A 84 -12.36 9.86 16.13
N VAL A 85 -13.44 9.13 16.02
CA VAL A 85 -13.72 8.30 14.86
C VAL A 85 -14.57 9.12 13.88
N GLY A 86 -14.03 9.33 12.70
CA GLY A 86 -14.74 10.00 11.62
C GLY A 86 -15.63 9.07 10.81
N PRO A 87 -16.25 9.59 9.75
CA PRO A 87 -17.12 8.79 8.90
C PRO A 87 -16.34 7.64 8.26
N GLY A 88 -16.99 6.49 8.21
CA GLY A 88 -16.55 5.38 7.38
C GLY A 88 -16.99 5.58 5.92
N TYR A 89 -16.23 5.02 4.99
CA TYR A 89 -16.54 5.05 3.57
C TYR A 89 -16.47 3.64 3.02
N ALA A 90 -17.51 3.23 2.29
CA ALA A 90 -17.51 1.96 1.61
C ALA A 90 -17.55 2.16 0.11
N ARG A 91 -16.78 1.35 -0.59
CA ARG A 91 -16.82 1.26 -2.06
C ARG A 91 -18.18 0.76 -2.50
N THR A 92 -18.80 1.45 -3.45
CA THR A 92 -20.07 1.06 -4.06
C THR A 92 -19.92 0.96 -5.57
N GLY A 93 -20.39 -0.17 -6.13
CA GLY A 93 -20.45 -0.40 -7.57
C GLY A 93 -19.08 -0.62 -8.25
N LEU A 94 -19.11 -0.75 -9.57
CA LEU A 94 -17.93 -0.98 -10.43
C LEU A 94 -17.05 0.28 -10.57
N LEU A 95 -17.59 1.46 -10.33
CA LEU A 95 -16.92 2.75 -10.58
C LEU A 95 -16.05 3.24 -9.43
N CYS A 96 -15.78 2.43 -8.42
CA CYS A 96 -14.98 2.82 -7.24
C CYS A 96 -15.47 4.12 -6.59
N VAL A 97 -16.79 4.29 -6.51
CA VAL A 97 -17.38 5.42 -5.80
C VAL A 97 -17.46 5.09 -4.32
N TYR A 98 -16.89 5.97 -3.48
CA TYR A 98 -16.94 5.81 -2.03
C TYR A 98 -18.15 6.58 -1.49
N LYS A 99 -19.04 5.86 -0.81
CA LYS A 99 -20.17 6.48 -0.12
C LYS A 99 -19.90 6.50 1.38
N ARG A 100 -20.12 7.68 1.95
CA ARG A 100 -20.12 7.88 3.40
C ARG A 100 -21.14 6.96 4.06
N LYS A 101 -20.71 6.27 5.09
CA LYS A 101 -21.62 5.50 5.94
C LYS A 101 -22.18 6.43 7.02
N PRO A 102 -23.47 6.29 7.37
CA PRO A 102 -24.03 7.01 8.51
C PRO A 102 -23.18 6.75 9.76
N HIS A 103 -22.84 7.81 10.47
CA HIS A 103 -22.18 7.74 11.76
C HIS A 103 -22.75 8.86 12.62
N ASP A 104 -23.34 8.51 13.76
CA ASP A 104 -24.19 9.40 14.51
C ASP A 104 -23.45 10.54 15.24
N ASN A 105 -22.10 10.43 15.38
CA ASN A 105 -21.29 11.33 16.20
C ASN A 105 -20.07 11.93 15.47
N VAL A 106 -20.20 12.21 14.18
CA VAL A 106 -19.09 12.86 13.44
C VAL A 106 -19.07 14.35 13.79
N PRO A 107 -17.92 14.90 14.26
CA PRO A 107 -17.78 16.33 14.49
C PRO A 107 -18.11 17.16 13.24
N GLN A 108 -18.73 18.33 13.45
CA GLN A 108 -19.12 19.21 12.34
C GLN A 108 -17.93 19.78 11.55
N ASP A 109 -16.78 19.90 12.20
CA ASP A 109 -15.53 20.39 11.64
C ASP A 109 -14.69 19.31 10.95
N TRP A 110 -15.30 18.15 10.62
CA TRP A 110 -14.59 17.07 9.93
C TRP A 110 -14.22 17.46 8.51
N ILE A 111 -13.11 16.91 8.03
CA ILE A 111 -12.67 17.14 6.65
C ILE A 111 -13.79 16.83 5.66
N ALA A 112 -13.95 17.70 4.66
CA ALA A 112 -15.00 17.57 3.65
C ALA A 112 -14.84 16.29 2.80
N ASP A 113 -15.97 15.69 2.44
CA ASP A 113 -16.02 14.48 1.61
C ASP A 113 -15.35 14.69 0.24
N SER A 114 -15.34 15.91 -0.28
CA SER A 114 -14.64 16.28 -1.53
C SER A 114 -13.13 16.07 -1.46
N VAL A 115 -12.54 16.12 -0.27
CA VAL A 115 -11.11 15.83 -0.02
C VAL A 115 -10.90 14.34 0.24
N ILE A 116 -11.76 13.75 1.06
CA ILE A 116 -11.60 12.37 1.55
C ILE A 116 -11.85 11.34 0.43
N THR A 117 -12.87 11.54 -0.38
CA THR A 117 -13.25 10.57 -1.43
C THR A 117 -12.14 10.35 -2.47
N PRO A 118 -11.51 11.38 -3.04
CA PRO A 118 -10.35 11.20 -3.91
C PRO A 118 -9.16 10.55 -3.20
N LEU A 119 -8.95 10.85 -1.91
CA LEU A 119 -7.90 10.25 -1.09
C LEU A 119 -8.07 8.73 -1.02
N PHE A 120 -9.26 8.24 -0.71
CA PHE A 120 -9.52 6.81 -0.65
C PHE A 120 -9.39 6.12 -2.00
N SER A 121 -9.80 6.78 -3.08
CA SER A 121 -9.58 6.26 -4.44
C SER A 121 -8.08 6.11 -4.76
N ASP A 122 -7.27 7.09 -4.38
CA ASP A 122 -5.81 7.02 -4.55
C ASP A 122 -5.19 5.95 -3.65
N MET A 123 -5.64 5.82 -2.40
CA MET A 123 -5.19 4.76 -1.48
C MET A 123 -5.45 3.36 -2.06
N GLU A 124 -6.65 3.10 -2.55
CA GLU A 124 -6.99 1.80 -3.14
C GLU A 124 -6.14 1.51 -4.38
N ARG A 125 -6.04 2.48 -5.30
CA ARG A 125 -5.26 2.35 -6.53
C ARG A 125 -3.79 2.04 -6.26
N LEU A 126 -3.22 2.64 -5.21
CA LEU A 126 -1.81 2.49 -4.83
C LEU A 126 -1.59 1.39 -3.78
N LYS A 127 -2.65 0.71 -3.32
CA LYS A 127 -2.58 -0.29 -2.25
C LYS A 127 -2.01 0.28 -0.94
N VAL A 128 -2.36 1.53 -0.65
CA VAL A 128 -2.00 2.21 0.59
C VAL A 128 -2.96 1.78 1.68
N ILE A 129 -2.42 1.39 2.83
CA ILE A 129 -3.19 0.91 3.98
C ILE A 129 -3.36 1.98 5.05
N LEU A 130 -2.43 2.94 5.12
CA LEU A 130 -2.47 4.03 6.08
C LEU A 130 -1.91 5.30 5.45
N ILE A 131 -2.58 6.42 5.69
CA ILE A 131 -2.03 7.76 5.58
C ILE A 131 -2.24 8.44 6.92
N SER A 132 -1.20 9.03 7.47
CA SER A 132 -1.29 9.88 8.66
C SER A 132 -0.48 11.15 8.45
N LYS A 133 -0.89 12.20 9.12
CA LYS A 133 -0.12 13.43 9.19
C LYS A 133 0.01 13.86 10.63
N ASP A 134 1.24 14.10 11.06
CA ASP A 134 1.57 14.56 12.39
C ASP A 134 2.79 15.48 12.36
N ASN A 135 2.72 16.60 13.06
CA ASN A 135 3.77 17.61 13.10
C ASN A 135 4.32 18.01 11.73
N GLY A 136 3.44 18.16 10.73
CA GLY A 136 3.82 18.51 9.36
C GLY A 136 4.47 17.37 8.57
N VAL A 137 4.57 16.16 9.12
CA VAL A 137 5.08 14.97 8.42
C VAL A 137 3.92 14.12 7.93
N THR A 138 3.82 13.91 6.63
CA THR A 138 2.88 12.94 6.04
C THR A 138 3.55 11.58 5.93
N ARG A 139 2.99 10.60 6.61
CA ARG A 139 3.39 9.19 6.55
C ARG A 139 2.42 8.41 5.69
N ILE A 140 2.92 7.64 4.75
CA ILE A 140 2.15 6.73 3.91
C ILE A 140 2.70 5.32 4.09
N VAL A 141 1.82 4.38 4.42
CA VAL A 141 2.18 2.96 4.53
C VAL A 141 1.49 2.18 3.42
N ARG A 142 2.28 1.48 2.62
CA ARG A 142 1.81 0.58 1.57
C ARG A 142 2.15 -0.85 1.94
N GLY A 143 1.13 -1.67 2.13
CA GLY A 143 1.29 -3.11 2.34
C GLY A 143 1.42 -3.86 1.02
N LEU A 144 2.38 -4.77 0.94
CA LEU A 144 2.52 -5.79 -0.09
C LEU A 144 2.49 -7.16 0.59
N TRP A 145 2.33 -8.24 -0.16
CA TRP A 145 2.24 -9.58 0.40
C TRP A 145 3.47 -9.99 1.22
N ASP A 146 4.66 -9.53 0.82
CA ASP A 146 5.96 -9.90 1.36
C ASP A 146 6.72 -8.72 1.97
N LYS A 147 6.27 -7.50 1.72
CA LYS A 147 6.98 -6.28 2.11
C LYS A 147 6.03 -5.17 2.50
N THR A 148 6.55 -4.26 3.30
CA THR A 148 5.93 -2.98 3.62
C THR A 148 6.81 -1.85 3.12
N ILE A 149 6.20 -0.84 2.53
CA ILE A 149 6.86 0.42 2.18
C ILE A 149 6.29 1.49 3.10
N GLU A 150 7.14 2.07 3.91
CA GLU A 150 6.84 3.32 4.61
C GLU A 150 7.48 4.48 3.86
N PHE A 151 6.68 5.48 3.58
CA PHE A 151 7.06 6.68 2.87
C PHE A 151 6.70 7.89 3.72
N PHE A 152 7.64 8.78 3.91
CA PHE A 152 7.49 10.00 4.69
C PHE A 152 7.75 11.20 3.79
N TYR A 153 6.93 12.22 3.93
CA TYR A 153 7.04 13.47 3.21
C TYR A 153 6.91 14.63 4.19
N CYS A 154 7.80 15.59 4.06
CA CYS A 154 7.83 16.77 4.91
C CYS A 154 8.40 17.96 4.13
N ASP A 155 7.90 19.14 4.40
CA ASP A 155 8.45 20.40 3.85
C ASP A 155 9.69 20.90 4.62
N ASN A 156 9.94 20.34 5.81
CA ASN A 156 11.08 20.68 6.66
C ASN A 156 12.09 19.51 6.70
N SER A 157 13.33 19.78 6.29
CA SER A 157 14.42 18.80 6.28
C SER A 157 14.76 18.24 7.65
N ASP A 158 14.74 19.08 8.71
CA ASP A 158 15.11 18.65 10.07
C ASP A 158 14.12 17.62 10.64
N SER A 159 12.82 17.83 10.34
CA SER A 159 11.78 16.86 10.70
C SER A 159 11.97 15.55 9.96
N LEU A 160 12.42 15.59 8.71
CA LEU A 160 12.67 14.39 7.90
C LEU A 160 13.89 13.60 8.42
N GLU A 161 14.94 14.29 8.83
CA GLU A 161 16.11 13.66 9.46
C GLU A 161 15.74 12.94 10.77
N SER A 162 14.97 13.60 11.62
CA SER A 162 14.47 13.00 12.87
C SER A 162 13.66 11.72 12.59
N VAL A 163 12.78 11.74 11.59
CA VAL A 163 12.01 10.56 11.17
C VAL A 163 12.93 9.45 10.68
N ARG A 164 13.89 9.78 9.79
CA ARG A 164 14.87 8.82 9.29
C ARG A 164 15.60 8.12 10.42
N ASP A 165 16.15 8.89 11.36
CA ASP A 165 16.94 8.38 12.47
C ASP A 165 16.09 7.50 13.41
N SER A 166 14.84 7.89 13.66
CA SER A 166 13.88 7.09 14.39
C SER A 166 13.60 5.74 13.71
N ILE A 167 13.32 5.74 12.42
CA ILE A 167 13.05 4.50 11.64
C ILE A 167 14.29 3.61 11.59
N GLN A 168 15.46 4.18 11.38
CA GLN A 168 16.71 3.43 11.37
C GLN A 168 16.99 2.80 12.74
N THR A 169 16.68 3.49 13.83
CA THR A 169 16.84 2.97 15.19
C THR A 169 15.86 1.84 15.49
N VAL A 170 14.58 2.04 15.20
CA VAL A 170 13.52 1.06 15.52
C VAL A 170 13.57 -0.17 14.62
N ARG A 171 13.98 0.00 13.35
CA ARG A 171 13.96 -1.04 12.31
C ARG A 171 15.35 -1.47 11.84
N SER A 172 16.41 -1.15 12.56
CA SER A 172 17.81 -1.28 12.12
C SER A 172 18.20 -2.65 11.56
N GLY A 173 17.58 -3.73 11.99
CA GLY A 173 17.86 -5.08 11.52
C GLY A 173 16.96 -5.58 10.40
N SER A 174 15.93 -4.83 10.01
CA SER A 174 14.89 -5.30 9.08
C SER A 174 14.77 -4.49 7.79
N ILE A 175 15.47 -3.37 7.65
CA ILE A 175 15.41 -2.55 6.45
C ILE A 175 16.07 -3.27 5.27
N ILE A 176 15.29 -3.62 4.26
CA ILE A 176 15.77 -4.23 3.02
C ILE A 176 16.42 -3.16 2.12
N ARG A 177 15.78 -1.99 2.04
CA ARG A 177 16.22 -0.86 1.23
C ARG A 177 15.61 0.43 1.76
N SER A 178 16.33 1.51 1.66
CA SER A 178 15.84 2.86 1.95
C SER A 178 16.39 3.87 0.97
N GLY A 179 15.82 5.06 0.94
CA GLY A 179 16.31 6.19 0.16
C GLY A 179 15.69 7.49 0.64
N GLN A 180 16.28 8.59 0.22
CA GLN A 180 15.92 9.93 0.62
C GLN A 180 16.00 10.89 -0.55
N THR A 181 15.14 11.90 -0.53
CA THR A 181 15.23 13.14 -1.31
C THR A 181 15.19 14.32 -0.34
N ASP A 182 15.27 15.54 -0.85
CA ASP A 182 15.22 16.75 -0.01
C ASP A 182 13.94 16.84 0.83
N ARG A 183 12.83 16.25 0.37
CA ARG A 183 11.51 16.36 0.98
C ARG A 183 10.87 15.01 1.34
N SER A 184 11.54 13.90 1.09
CA SER A 184 10.99 12.59 1.38
C SER A 184 12.03 11.57 1.82
N TYR A 185 11.62 10.68 2.72
CA TYR A 185 12.35 9.48 3.11
C TYR A 185 11.45 8.27 2.93
N TRP A 186 12.01 7.15 2.52
CA TRP A 186 11.28 5.89 2.43
C TRP A 186 12.13 4.71 2.87
N ALA A 187 11.47 3.72 3.44
CA ALA A 187 12.07 2.46 3.83
C ALA A 187 11.19 1.28 3.40
N ILE A 188 11.84 0.19 3.01
CA ILE A 188 11.21 -1.08 2.65
C ILE A 188 11.71 -2.12 3.62
N TYR A 189 10.79 -2.87 4.22
CA TYR A 189 11.10 -3.95 5.15
C TYR A 189 10.14 -5.14 4.94
N PRO A 190 10.47 -6.36 5.46
CA PRO A 190 9.60 -7.51 5.35
C PRO A 190 8.22 -7.22 5.95
N TYR A 191 7.17 -7.72 5.32
CA TYR A 191 5.84 -7.64 5.91
C TYR A 191 5.78 -8.45 7.21
N ASN A 192 5.33 -7.81 8.28
CA ASN A 192 5.05 -8.45 9.55
C ASN A 192 3.57 -8.24 9.88
N PRO A 193 2.75 -9.31 9.94
CA PRO A 193 1.33 -9.17 10.26
C PRO A 193 1.05 -8.64 11.68
N ASN A 194 2.05 -8.68 12.55
CA ASN A 194 1.96 -8.15 13.90
C ASN A 194 2.34 -6.66 13.99
N ASP A 195 2.84 -6.07 12.90
CA ASP A 195 3.09 -4.64 12.86
C ASP A 195 1.74 -3.92 12.92
N ARG A 196 1.40 -3.45 14.11
CA ARG A 196 0.28 -2.53 14.28
C ARG A 196 0.75 -1.16 13.81
N PHE A 197 0.15 -0.70 12.73
CA PHE A 197 0.37 0.66 12.23
C PHE A 197 -0.50 1.65 13.04
N GLU A 198 -0.27 1.65 14.35
CA GLU A 198 -0.91 2.57 15.31
C GLU A 198 -0.26 3.95 15.28
#